data_53949f89c300ad60781bdb8bc9bca4bd
#
_entry.id   53949f89c300ad60781bdb8bc9bca4bd
#
_cell.length_a   1.000
_cell.length_b   1.000
_cell.length_c   1.000
_cell.angle_alpha   90.00
_cell.angle_beta   90.00
_cell.angle_gamma   90.00
#
_symmetry.space_group_name_H-M   'P 1'
#
loop_
_entity.id
_entity.type
_entity.pdbx_description
1 polymer ?
#
loop_
_entity_poly.entity_id
_entity_poly.type
_entity_poly.pdbx_seq_one_letter_code
_entity_poly.pdbx_strand_id
1 'polypeptide(L)'
;MLTKRDIFFKDKDFTLLKGDSFRILKKLEPKSVDMIFADPPYFLSSGGISCQNGKQVSVNKGEWDYSKTIEDRIKYHRKWIALCREVLRDNGTIMISSTLHSVYAIGVALELEGYSIINNIIWKKTNPAPNLACRCFAHSTETIIWARKQLTLKKKGKHYFNYDAMKAENGGKQMKDVWDIEDAEPEIFLSATAPKGEKKYGKHPTQKPIALLTRLITAASKEGDLILDPFNGSGTTGIVAHNMNRQYIGIELDKEYLELSKKRYLGAINDGK
;
A
#
# COMPACT_ATOMS: atom_id res chain seq x y z
N MET A 1 -8.07 -23.28 3.67
CA MET A 1 -7.89 -23.24 2.21
C MET A 1 -8.92 -22.31 1.58
N LEU A 2 -8.56 -21.65 0.49
CA LEU A 2 -9.48 -20.84 -0.32
C LEU A 2 -10.54 -21.74 -0.98
N THR A 3 -11.76 -21.21 -1.10
CA THR A 3 -12.87 -21.85 -1.79
C THR A 3 -13.21 -21.09 -3.08
N LYS A 4 -13.98 -21.70 -4.00
CA LYS A 4 -14.47 -21.01 -5.22
C LYS A 4 -15.24 -19.73 -4.89
N ARG A 5 -15.92 -19.65 -3.74
CA ARG A 5 -16.66 -18.47 -3.29
C ARG A 5 -15.79 -17.29 -2.86
N ASP A 6 -14.54 -17.56 -2.48
CA ASP A 6 -13.57 -16.53 -2.11
C ASP A 6 -12.94 -15.86 -3.34
N ILE A 7 -12.91 -16.55 -4.49
CA ILE A 7 -12.31 -16.05 -5.72
C ILE A 7 -13.34 -15.23 -6.48
N PHE A 8 -13.10 -13.92 -6.61
CA PHE A 8 -13.93 -13.03 -7.39
C PHE A 8 -13.52 -13.02 -8.88
N PHE A 9 -12.23 -12.96 -9.13
CA PHE A 9 -11.66 -12.97 -10.48
C PHE A 9 -10.27 -13.61 -10.43
N LYS A 10 -9.93 -14.37 -11.47
CA LYS A 10 -8.59 -14.96 -11.63
C LYS A 10 -8.26 -15.05 -13.11
N ASP A 11 -7.09 -14.52 -13.48
CA ASP A 11 -6.50 -14.62 -14.81
C ASP A 11 -4.98 -14.71 -14.66
N LYS A 12 -4.36 -15.68 -15.33
CA LYS A 12 -2.91 -15.91 -15.33
C LYS A 12 -2.22 -15.62 -13.97
N ASP A 13 -1.64 -14.44 -13.86
CA ASP A 13 -0.85 -13.94 -12.75
C ASP A 13 -1.63 -12.99 -11.80
N PHE A 14 -2.92 -12.73 -12.08
CA PHE A 14 -3.73 -11.77 -11.36
C PHE A 14 -4.95 -12.43 -10.70
N THR A 15 -5.04 -12.35 -9.38
CA THR A 15 -6.15 -12.93 -8.61
C THR A 15 -6.78 -11.90 -7.68
N LEU A 16 -8.10 -11.74 -7.74
CA LEU A 16 -8.88 -10.97 -6.78
C LEU A 16 -9.71 -11.88 -5.90
N LEU A 17 -9.58 -11.70 -4.58
CA LEU A 17 -10.31 -12.44 -3.56
C LEU A 17 -11.34 -11.51 -2.89
N LYS A 18 -12.59 -11.99 -2.80
CA LYS A 18 -13.69 -11.27 -2.15
C LYS A 18 -13.80 -11.64 -0.69
N GLY A 19 -13.67 -10.66 0.18
CA GLY A 19 -13.95 -10.84 1.61
C GLY A 19 -13.12 -9.97 2.51
N ASP A 20 -13.41 -10.10 3.78
CA ASP A 20 -12.63 -9.47 4.85
C ASP A 20 -11.20 -10.02 4.90
N SER A 21 -10.22 -9.11 4.94
CA SER A 21 -8.79 -9.45 4.91
C SER A 21 -8.39 -10.36 6.05
N PHE A 22 -8.94 -10.17 7.25
CA PHE A 22 -8.65 -11.02 8.42
C PHE A 22 -9.11 -12.47 8.21
N ARG A 23 -10.20 -12.66 7.46
CA ARG A 23 -10.72 -13.99 7.12
C ARG A 23 -9.96 -14.63 5.99
N ILE A 24 -9.66 -13.87 4.94
CA ILE A 24 -9.02 -14.40 3.72
C ILE A 24 -7.55 -14.73 3.96
N LEU A 25 -6.79 -13.88 4.67
CA LEU A 25 -5.38 -14.11 4.98
C LEU A 25 -5.16 -15.46 5.68
N LYS A 26 -6.05 -15.88 6.59
CA LYS A 26 -6.00 -17.20 7.26
C LYS A 26 -6.14 -18.41 6.33
N LYS A 27 -6.61 -18.18 5.09
CA LYS A 27 -6.85 -19.24 4.09
C LYS A 27 -5.74 -19.34 3.05
N LEU A 28 -4.85 -18.34 3.00
CA LEU A 28 -3.71 -18.33 2.10
C LEU A 28 -2.65 -19.32 2.60
N GLU A 29 -1.84 -19.80 1.66
CA GLU A 29 -0.72 -20.70 1.95
C GLU A 29 0.34 -19.97 2.78
N PRO A 30 0.77 -20.53 3.93
CA PRO A 30 1.84 -19.94 4.73
C PRO A 30 3.14 -19.83 3.93
N LYS A 31 3.91 -18.78 4.17
CA LYS A 31 5.22 -18.54 3.54
C LYS A 31 5.22 -18.59 2.00
N SER A 32 4.13 -18.17 1.37
CA SER A 32 3.97 -18.17 -0.08
C SER A 32 4.25 -16.82 -0.74
N VAL A 33 4.11 -15.72 0.00
CA VAL A 33 4.17 -14.34 -0.49
C VAL A 33 5.57 -13.77 -0.36
N ASP A 34 6.07 -13.13 -1.42
CA ASP A 34 7.40 -12.51 -1.46
C ASP A 34 7.38 -11.06 -0.96
N MET A 35 6.35 -10.31 -1.36
CA MET A 35 6.18 -8.91 -0.96
C MET A 35 4.71 -8.62 -0.63
N ILE A 36 4.48 -7.84 0.41
CA ILE A 36 3.17 -7.29 0.74
C ILE A 36 3.24 -5.77 0.58
N PHE A 37 2.31 -5.20 -0.18
CA PHE A 37 1.98 -3.79 -0.10
C PHE A 37 0.60 -3.65 0.53
N ALA A 38 0.44 -2.75 1.50
CA ALA A 38 -0.81 -2.54 2.20
C ALA A 38 -1.13 -1.04 2.32
N ASP A 39 -2.36 -0.67 1.98
CA ASP A 39 -2.91 0.68 2.18
C ASP A 39 -4.13 0.59 3.13
N PRO A 40 -3.90 0.32 4.44
CA PRO A 40 -4.97 0.08 5.40
C PRO A 40 -5.75 1.36 5.73
N PRO A 41 -6.91 1.27 6.43
CA PRO A 41 -7.62 2.42 6.95
C PRO A 41 -6.71 3.34 7.78
N TYR A 42 -6.80 4.66 7.54
CA TYR A 42 -5.98 5.67 8.22
C TYR A 42 -6.64 6.26 9.47
N PHE A 43 -7.89 5.89 9.75
CA PHE A 43 -8.71 6.40 10.86
C PHE A 43 -8.89 7.92 10.85
N LEU A 44 -9.01 8.50 9.65
CA LEU A 44 -9.20 9.95 9.46
C LEU A 44 -10.59 10.43 9.88
N SER A 45 -11.58 9.52 9.89
CA SER A 45 -12.96 9.82 10.30
C SER A 45 -13.10 10.07 11.80
N SER A 46 -12.06 9.83 12.60
CA SER A 46 -12.02 10.06 14.05
C SER A 46 -11.67 11.51 14.41
N GLY A 47 -12.24 12.48 13.72
CA GLY A 47 -11.99 13.93 13.95
C GLY A 47 -11.04 14.56 12.92
N GLY A 48 -10.72 13.86 11.85
CA GLY A 48 -9.95 14.41 10.73
C GLY A 48 -10.73 15.51 10.01
N ILE A 49 -10.03 16.58 9.62
CA ILE A 49 -10.55 17.73 8.91
C ILE A 49 -9.86 17.81 7.56
N SER A 50 -10.62 18.06 6.50
CA SER A 50 -10.11 18.31 5.15
C SER A 50 -10.60 19.66 4.62
N CYS A 51 -9.97 20.14 3.56
CA CYS A 51 -10.38 21.35 2.86
C CYS A 51 -11.06 20.97 1.54
N GLN A 52 -12.31 21.42 1.34
CA GLN A 52 -12.98 21.34 0.05
C GLN A 52 -13.42 22.76 -0.37
N ASN A 53 -12.96 23.20 -1.54
CA ASN A 53 -13.28 24.52 -2.08
C ASN A 53 -13.06 25.67 -1.07
N GLY A 54 -11.95 25.63 -0.32
CA GLY A 54 -11.62 26.66 0.68
C GLY A 54 -12.40 26.56 2.00
N LYS A 55 -13.28 25.57 2.17
CA LYS A 55 -14.05 25.36 3.40
C LYS A 55 -13.55 24.12 4.16
N GLN A 56 -13.56 24.23 5.48
CA GLN A 56 -13.27 23.12 6.37
C GLN A 56 -14.42 22.11 6.34
N VAL A 57 -14.13 20.86 6.03
CA VAL A 57 -15.12 19.77 6.05
C VAL A 57 -14.60 18.61 6.91
N SER A 58 -15.50 17.99 7.67
CA SER A 58 -15.17 16.76 8.40
C SER A 58 -14.91 15.62 7.42
N VAL A 59 -13.87 14.84 7.68
CA VAL A 59 -13.57 13.63 6.92
C VAL A 59 -14.47 12.51 7.43
N ASN A 60 -15.35 12.01 6.58
CA ASN A 60 -16.13 10.79 6.83
C ASN A 60 -15.91 9.82 5.66
N LYS A 61 -15.14 8.76 5.91
CA LYS A 61 -14.84 7.70 4.94
C LYS A 61 -15.62 6.41 5.23
N GLY A 62 -16.50 6.42 6.23
CA GLY A 62 -17.30 5.29 6.67
C GLY A 62 -16.88 4.75 8.04
N GLU A 63 -17.71 3.86 8.60
CA GLU A 63 -17.52 3.29 9.94
C GLU A 63 -16.19 2.50 10.08
N TRP A 64 -15.69 1.95 8.99
CA TRP A 64 -14.42 1.22 8.97
C TRP A 64 -13.19 2.10 9.22
N ASP A 65 -13.31 3.42 9.04
CA ASP A 65 -12.22 4.39 9.23
C ASP A 65 -12.32 5.13 10.59
N TYR A 66 -13.11 4.60 11.55
CA TYR A 66 -13.28 5.18 12.87
C TYR A 66 -12.51 4.41 13.94
N SER A 67 -11.75 5.12 14.78
CA SER A 67 -11.10 4.56 15.97
C SER A 67 -11.12 5.58 17.11
N LYS A 68 -11.36 5.11 18.33
CA LYS A 68 -11.47 5.96 19.52
C LYS A 68 -10.11 6.28 20.15
N THR A 69 -9.23 5.29 20.24
CA THR A 69 -7.95 5.42 20.97
C THR A 69 -6.76 4.95 20.13
N ILE A 70 -5.55 5.28 20.59
CA ILE A 70 -4.32 4.77 20.00
C ILE A 70 -4.20 3.25 20.19
N GLU A 71 -4.66 2.74 21.34
CA GLU A 71 -4.66 1.32 21.67
C GLU A 71 -5.56 0.53 20.72
N ASP A 72 -6.73 1.06 20.36
CA ASP A 72 -7.63 0.44 19.38
C ASP A 72 -6.95 0.34 18.02
N ARG A 73 -6.23 1.39 17.58
CA ARG A 73 -5.48 1.41 16.32
C ARG A 73 -4.33 0.41 16.34
N ILE A 74 -3.55 0.35 17.41
CA ILE A 74 -2.49 -0.64 17.59
C ILE A 74 -3.07 -2.05 17.52
N LYS A 75 -4.15 -2.32 18.28
CA LYS A 75 -4.83 -3.63 18.31
C LYS A 75 -5.37 -4.04 16.93
N TYR A 76 -5.93 -3.10 16.17
CA TYR A 76 -6.39 -3.34 14.81
C TYR A 76 -5.23 -3.71 13.89
N HIS A 77 -4.16 -2.91 13.88
CA HIS A 77 -3.01 -3.13 13.01
C HIS A 77 -2.28 -4.43 13.37
N ARG A 78 -2.09 -4.74 14.63
CA ARG A 78 -1.47 -6.00 15.08
C ARG A 78 -2.16 -7.23 14.49
N LYS A 79 -3.50 -7.25 14.48
CA LYS A 79 -4.26 -8.43 14.01
C LYS A 79 -3.96 -8.78 12.55
N TRP A 80 -4.02 -7.84 11.63
CA TRP A 80 -3.79 -8.14 10.23
C TRP A 80 -2.30 -8.26 9.90
N ILE A 81 -1.41 -7.51 10.58
CA ILE A 81 0.05 -7.61 10.43
C ILE A 81 0.54 -8.99 10.86
N ALA A 82 0.01 -9.55 11.96
CA ALA A 82 0.30 -10.92 12.38
C ALA A 82 -0.09 -11.94 11.29
N LEU A 83 -1.28 -11.81 10.70
CA LEU A 83 -1.71 -12.68 9.61
C LEU A 83 -0.86 -12.51 8.35
N CYS A 84 -0.45 -11.30 8.02
CA CYS A 84 0.50 -11.05 6.95
C CYS A 84 1.84 -11.72 7.21
N ARG A 85 2.30 -11.77 8.47
CA ARG A 85 3.54 -12.45 8.85
C ARG A 85 3.50 -13.95 8.56
N GLU A 86 2.37 -14.60 8.77
CA GLU A 86 2.22 -16.03 8.49
C GLU A 86 2.36 -16.33 7.00
N VAL A 87 1.73 -15.56 6.12
CA VAL A 87 1.76 -15.77 4.67
C VAL A 87 3.03 -15.30 4.01
N LEU A 88 3.75 -14.34 4.60
CA LEU A 88 4.99 -13.79 4.08
C LEU A 88 6.13 -14.82 4.22
N ARG A 89 6.97 -14.99 3.19
CA ARG A 89 8.20 -15.78 3.23
C ARG A 89 9.18 -15.20 4.26
N ASP A 90 10.12 -16.03 4.71
CA ASP A 90 11.13 -15.61 5.71
C ASP A 90 12.02 -14.45 5.21
N ASN A 91 12.25 -14.38 3.90
CA ASN A 91 12.99 -13.29 3.24
C ASN A 91 12.07 -12.24 2.60
N GLY A 92 10.76 -12.38 2.75
CA GLY A 92 9.79 -11.42 2.23
C GLY A 92 9.74 -10.12 3.02
N THR A 93 9.16 -9.10 2.41
CA THR A 93 9.01 -7.76 3.02
C THR A 93 7.58 -7.27 2.96
N ILE A 94 7.26 -6.35 3.86
CA ILE A 94 5.99 -5.65 3.89
C ILE A 94 6.23 -4.14 3.79
N MET A 95 5.46 -3.47 2.94
CA MET A 95 5.41 -2.02 2.83
C MET A 95 4.00 -1.54 3.15
N ILE A 96 3.88 -0.63 4.10
CA ILE A 96 2.59 -0.15 4.60
C ILE A 96 2.49 1.35 4.41
N SER A 97 1.53 1.78 3.57
CA SER A 97 1.20 3.19 3.41
C SER A 97 0.48 3.73 4.65
N SER A 98 0.80 4.94 5.04
CA SER A 98 0.24 5.56 6.24
C SER A 98 0.32 7.09 6.20
N THR A 99 -0.41 7.70 7.10
CA THR A 99 -0.34 9.14 7.40
C THR A 99 0.03 9.36 8.87
N LEU A 100 0.20 10.60 9.28
CA LEU A 100 0.44 10.96 10.69
C LEU A 100 -0.53 10.28 11.66
N HIS A 101 -1.78 10.06 11.25
CA HIS A 101 -2.83 9.49 12.11
C HIS A 101 -2.65 8.01 12.42
N SER A 102 -1.90 7.27 11.59
CA SER A 102 -1.75 5.80 11.72
C SER A 102 -0.30 5.33 11.79
N VAL A 103 0.67 6.12 11.34
CA VAL A 103 2.09 5.69 11.22
C VAL A 103 2.67 5.17 12.53
N TYR A 104 2.41 5.83 13.65
CA TYR A 104 2.96 5.41 14.96
C TYR A 104 2.32 4.10 15.45
N ALA A 105 1.01 3.93 15.26
CA ALA A 105 0.32 2.69 15.62
C ALA A 105 0.81 1.51 14.76
N ILE A 106 1.05 1.73 13.47
CA ILE A 106 1.59 0.74 12.53
C ILE A 106 3.03 0.38 12.91
N GLY A 107 3.88 1.35 13.20
CA GLY A 107 5.27 1.10 13.61
C GLY A 107 5.35 0.23 14.86
N VAL A 108 4.60 0.58 15.90
CA VAL A 108 4.50 -0.23 17.14
C VAL A 108 3.94 -1.62 16.85
N ALA A 109 2.89 -1.73 16.03
CA ALA A 109 2.30 -3.02 15.68
C ALA A 109 3.30 -3.92 14.93
N LEU A 110 4.08 -3.39 14.00
CA LEU A 110 5.11 -4.14 13.29
C LEU A 110 6.15 -4.72 14.23
N GLU A 111 6.70 -3.93 15.14
CA GLU A 111 7.71 -4.39 16.11
C GLU A 111 7.13 -5.44 17.06
N LEU A 112 5.91 -5.24 17.58
CA LEU A 112 5.23 -6.19 18.46
C LEU A 112 4.92 -7.51 17.76
N GLU A 113 4.66 -7.49 16.44
CA GLU A 113 4.43 -8.71 15.64
C GLU A 113 5.72 -9.28 15.03
N GLY A 114 6.89 -8.88 15.53
CA GLY A 114 8.16 -9.49 15.18
C GLY A 114 8.67 -9.11 13.78
N TYR A 115 8.45 -7.89 13.37
CA TYR A 115 9.13 -7.30 12.21
C TYR A 115 10.29 -6.40 12.66
N SER A 116 11.24 -6.19 11.75
CA SER A 116 12.30 -5.19 11.86
C SER A 116 12.08 -4.14 10.78
N ILE A 117 11.84 -2.90 11.17
CA ILE A 117 11.69 -1.77 10.25
C ILE A 117 13.03 -1.53 9.54
N ILE A 118 12.97 -1.37 8.21
CA ILE A 118 14.11 -1.11 7.33
C ILE A 118 14.21 0.39 7.06
N ASN A 119 13.12 0.98 6.54
CA ASN A 119 13.03 2.40 6.23
C ASN A 119 11.64 2.95 6.60
N ASN A 120 11.62 4.23 6.87
CA ASN A 120 10.44 5.06 6.90
C ASN A 120 10.50 5.99 5.68
N ILE A 121 9.93 5.55 4.56
CA ILE A 121 9.97 6.28 3.30
C ILE A 121 8.98 7.44 3.37
N ILE A 122 9.45 8.64 3.13
CA ILE A 122 8.65 9.87 3.11
C ILE A 122 8.30 10.22 1.67
N TRP A 123 7.03 10.10 1.34
CA TRP A 123 6.51 10.56 0.06
C TRP A 123 5.96 11.98 0.19
N LYS A 124 6.69 12.96 -0.33
CA LYS A 124 6.30 14.37 -0.33
C LYS A 124 5.20 14.62 -1.35
N LYS A 125 4.19 15.36 -0.93
CA LYS A 125 3.06 15.79 -1.76
C LYS A 125 3.34 17.17 -2.33
N THR A 126 3.14 17.36 -3.63
CA THR A 126 3.32 18.67 -4.28
C THR A 126 2.23 19.67 -4.00
N ASN A 127 1.02 19.18 -3.75
CA ASN A 127 -0.15 20.04 -3.53
C ASN A 127 -0.91 19.59 -2.27
N PRO A 128 -0.32 19.77 -1.07
CA PRO A 128 -0.98 19.43 0.17
C PRO A 128 -2.15 20.38 0.44
N ALA A 129 -3.19 19.87 1.12
CA ALA A 129 -4.28 20.69 1.58
C ALA A 129 -3.77 21.74 2.60
N PRO A 130 -4.20 23.01 2.50
CA PRO A 130 -3.81 24.04 3.46
C PRO A 130 -4.37 23.72 4.85
N ASN A 131 -3.64 24.11 5.89
CA ASN A 131 -4.15 24.10 7.25
C ASN A 131 -4.96 25.38 7.51
N LEU A 132 -6.28 25.29 7.36
CA LEU A 132 -7.17 26.45 7.54
C LEU A 132 -7.23 26.99 8.97
N ALA A 133 -6.86 26.17 9.97
CA ALA A 133 -6.80 26.61 11.36
C ALA A 133 -5.55 27.45 11.67
N CYS A 134 -4.55 27.46 10.79
CA CYS A 134 -3.28 28.18 10.93
C CYS A 134 -2.53 27.91 12.26
N ARG A 135 -2.69 26.71 12.85
CA ARG A 135 -2.14 26.37 14.17
C ARG A 135 -1.09 25.26 14.14
N CYS A 136 -0.83 24.68 12.98
CA CYS A 136 0.24 23.70 12.74
C CYS A 136 0.72 23.80 11.30
N PHE A 137 1.83 23.13 11.00
CA PHE A 137 2.30 23.01 9.62
C PHE A 137 1.31 22.23 8.75
N ALA A 138 1.20 22.58 7.46
CA ALA A 138 0.42 21.79 6.51
C ALA A 138 1.01 20.38 6.35
N HIS A 139 0.16 19.36 6.42
CA HIS A 139 0.59 17.96 6.24
C HIS A 139 0.89 17.69 4.77
N SER A 140 2.16 17.74 4.40
CA SER A 140 2.64 17.63 3.02
C SER A 140 3.25 16.27 2.67
N THR A 141 3.11 15.27 3.55
CA THR A 141 3.72 13.95 3.33
C THR A 141 2.75 12.80 3.61
N GLU A 142 2.96 11.69 2.92
CA GLU A 142 2.55 10.36 3.35
C GLU A 142 3.80 9.52 3.62
N THR A 143 3.64 8.48 4.41
CA THR A 143 4.76 7.64 4.87
C THR A 143 4.52 6.22 4.43
N ILE A 144 5.56 5.56 3.90
CA ILE A 144 5.55 4.11 3.67
C ILE A 144 6.55 3.47 4.62
N ILE A 145 6.07 2.68 5.58
CA ILE A 145 6.94 1.90 6.46
C ILE A 145 7.32 0.62 5.74
N TRP A 146 8.61 0.44 5.49
CA TRP A 146 9.17 -0.79 4.92
C TRP A 146 9.77 -1.65 6.02
N ALA A 147 9.33 -2.89 6.13
CA ALA A 147 9.76 -3.81 7.18
C ALA A 147 9.97 -5.24 6.65
N ARG A 148 10.78 -6.03 7.37
CA ARG A 148 11.07 -7.44 7.11
C ARG A 148 10.84 -8.28 8.36
N LYS A 149 10.68 -9.59 8.20
CA LYS A 149 10.59 -10.49 9.35
C LYS A 149 11.82 -10.45 10.23
N GLN A 150 11.62 -10.35 11.53
CA GLN A 150 12.59 -10.72 12.56
C GLN A 150 12.44 -12.23 12.81
N LEU A 151 13.40 -13.05 12.38
CA LEU A 151 13.30 -14.51 12.50
C LEU A 151 13.65 -15.00 13.90
N THR A 152 14.67 -14.40 14.52
CA THR A 152 15.05 -14.56 15.92
C THR A 152 15.59 -13.21 16.43
N LEU A 153 15.88 -13.11 17.74
CA LEU A 153 16.49 -11.89 18.30
C LEU A 153 17.79 -11.46 17.59
N LYS A 154 18.52 -12.44 17.03
CA LYS A 154 19.81 -12.19 16.34
C LYS A 154 19.73 -12.33 14.82
N LYS A 155 18.67 -12.95 14.27
CA LYS A 155 18.55 -13.26 12.83
C LYS A 155 17.39 -12.53 12.21
N LYS A 156 17.68 -11.63 11.28
CA LYS A 156 16.72 -10.94 10.42
C LYS A 156 16.60 -11.66 9.08
N GLY A 157 15.45 -11.54 8.42
CA GLY A 157 15.27 -12.02 7.05
C GLY A 157 16.26 -11.36 6.09
N LYS A 158 16.75 -12.10 5.12
CA LYS A 158 17.65 -11.62 4.06
C LYS A 158 16.78 -11.12 2.89
N HIS A 159 16.14 -9.96 3.05
CA HIS A 159 15.25 -9.40 2.06
C HIS A 159 15.97 -9.02 0.75
N TYR A 160 15.22 -9.02 -0.34
CA TYR A 160 15.69 -8.49 -1.61
C TYR A 160 15.60 -6.97 -1.62
N PHE A 161 16.59 -6.31 -2.19
CA PHE A 161 16.59 -4.89 -2.53
C PHE A 161 17.32 -4.71 -3.87
N ASN A 162 16.63 -4.14 -4.85
CA ASN A 162 17.18 -3.85 -6.17
C ASN A 162 17.98 -2.55 -6.15
N TYR A 163 19.16 -2.63 -5.53
CA TYR A 163 20.04 -1.47 -5.35
C TYR A 163 20.41 -0.80 -6.68
N ASP A 164 20.74 -1.60 -7.69
CA ASP A 164 21.21 -1.09 -8.98
C ASP A 164 20.10 -0.36 -9.75
N ALA A 165 18.89 -0.89 -9.77
CA ALA A 165 17.74 -0.20 -10.37
C ALA A 165 17.42 1.11 -9.64
N MET A 166 17.41 1.11 -8.31
CA MET A 166 17.17 2.31 -7.52
C MET A 166 18.27 3.36 -7.71
N LYS A 167 19.52 2.93 -7.85
CA LYS A 167 20.64 3.81 -8.16
C LYS A 167 20.53 4.40 -9.57
N ALA A 168 20.14 3.59 -10.56
CA ALA A 168 19.95 4.04 -11.93
C ALA A 168 18.82 5.08 -12.01
N GLU A 169 17.68 4.81 -11.36
CA GLU A 169 16.54 5.73 -11.31
C GLU A 169 16.88 7.07 -10.63
N ASN A 170 17.85 7.06 -9.70
CA ASN A 170 18.34 8.25 -9.02
C ASN A 170 19.62 8.84 -9.65
N GLY A 171 19.74 8.80 -10.97
CA GLY A 171 20.86 9.43 -11.70
C GLY A 171 22.23 8.88 -11.33
N GLY A 172 22.34 7.58 -11.04
CA GLY A 172 23.58 6.90 -10.68
C GLY A 172 24.03 7.10 -9.23
N LYS A 173 23.22 7.76 -8.39
CA LYS A 173 23.48 7.96 -6.94
C LYS A 173 22.58 7.05 -6.10
N GLN A 174 22.99 6.72 -4.89
CA GLN A 174 22.18 5.96 -3.96
C GLN A 174 20.86 6.70 -3.69
N MET A 175 19.72 6.00 -3.88
CA MET A 175 18.40 6.56 -3.60
C MET A 175 18.19 6.73 -2.10
N LYS A 176 17.66 7.87 -1.71
CA LYS A 176 17.29 8.21 -0.33
C LYS A 176 15.86 7.79 -0.02
N ASP A 177 15.48 7.86 1.23
CA ASP A 177 14.15 7.51 1.74
C ASP A 177 13.18 8.71 1.81
N VAL A 178 13.60 9.89 1.42
CA VAL A 178 12.73 11.06 1.18
C VAL A 178 12.59 11.23 -0.32
N TRP A 179 11.36 11.03 -0.81
CA TRP A 179 11.05 11.08 -2.24
C TRP A 179 10.35 12.40 -2.58
N ASP A 180 11.11 13.26 -3.25
CA ASP A 180 10.64 14.52 -3.80
C ASP A 180 10.44 14.40 -5.31
N ILE A 181 9.68 15.31 -5.87
CA ILE A 181 9.42 15.42 -7.30
C ILE A 181 10.65 15.92 -8.05
N GLU A 182 11.47 16.73 -7.41
CA GLU A 182 12.68 17.27 -8.02
C GLU A 182 13.71 16.17 -8.38
N ASP A 183 13.60 15.00 -7.73
CA ASP A 183 14.45 13.83 -7.97
C ASP A 183 13.86 12.83 -8.98
N ALA A 184 12.66 13.07 -9.52
CA ALA A 184 11.98 12.20 -10.48
C ALA A 184 11.39 13.01 -11.63
N GLU A 185 11.17 12.38 -12.78
CA GLU A 185 10.44 12.98 -13.89
C GLU A 185 9.18 13.67 -13.36
N PRO A 186 8.97 14.99 -13.58
CA PRO A 186 7.91 15.77 -12.92
C PRO A 186 6.50 15.22 -13.08
N GLU A 187 6.25 14.44 -14.12
CA GLU A 187 4.94 13.86 -14.42
C GLU A 187 4.53 12.73 -13.47
N ILE A 188 5.48 12.15 -12.73
CA ILE A 188 5.29 10.89 -12.00
C ILE A 188 4.66 11.09 -10.62
N PHE A 189 4.98 12.17 -9.90
CA PHE A 189 4.55 12.39 -8.51
C PHE A 189 3.68 13.64 -8.28
N LEU A 190 3.17 14.25 -9.35
CA LEU A 190 2.53 15.57 -9.36
C LEU A 190 1.23 15.72 -8.55
N SER A 191 0.67 14.67 -7.99
CA SER A 191 -0.59 14.85 -7.25
C SER A 191 -0.64 14.09 -5.92
N ALA A 192 -1.37 14.66 -4.96
CA ALA A 192 -1.71 14.02 -3.68
C ALA A 192 -2.52 12.71 -3.85
N THR A 193 -2.99 12.43 -5.06
CA THR A 193 -3.71 11.22 -5.46
C THR A 193 -3.31 10.84 -6.87
N ALA A 194 -3.69 9.65 -7.33
CA ALA A 194 -3.44 9.20 -8.68
C ALA A 194 -3.91 10.24 -9.73
N PRO A 195 -3.14 10.46 -10.81
CA PRO A 195 -3.49 11.35 -11.92
C PRO A 195 -4.86 11.05 -12.52
N LYS A 196 -5.46 12.05 -13.18
CA LYS A 196 -6.81 11.88 -13.79
C LYS A 196 -6.85 10.75 -14.83
N GLY A 197 -5.78 10.59 -15.62
CA GLY A 197 -5.67 9.51 -16.62
C GLY A 197 -5.74 8.11 -16.02
N GLU A 198 -5.23 7.92 -14.81
CA GLU A 198 -5.30 6.64 -14.11
C GLU A 198 -6.71 6.32 -13.55
N LYS A 199 -7.66 7.25 -13.65
CA LYS A 199 -9.04 7.13 -13.14
C LYS A 199 -10.08 6.92 -14.26
N LYS A 200 -9.65 6.60 -15.48
CA LYS A 200 -10.54 6.43 -16.65
C LYS A 200 -11.63 5.36 -16.46
N TYR A 201 -11.39 4.36 -15.62
CA TYR A 201 -12.33 3.26 -15.36
C TYR A 201 -13.20 3.46 -14.11
N GLY A 202 -13.00 4.52 -13.35
CA GLY A 202 -13.71 4.84 -12.11
C GLY A 202 -12.83 5.52 -11.08
N LYS A 203 -13.41 5.93 -9.96
CA LYS A 203 -12.73 6.67 -8.91
C LYS A 203 -12.69 5.85 -7.61
N HIS A 204 -11.52 5.75 -7.00
CA HIS A 204 -11.36 5.35 -5.62
C HIS A 204 -10.85 6.56 -4.82
N PRO A 205 -11.37 6.85 -3.62
CA PRO A 205 -11.04 8.07 -2.87
C PRO A 205 -9.55 8.24 -2.57
N THR A 206 -8.86 7.13 -2.37
CA THR A 206 -7.45 7.09 -1.93
C THR A 206 -6.56 6.32 -2.91
N GLN A 207 -6.90 6.29 -4.21
CA GLN A 207 -6.10 5.59 -5.21
C GLN A 207 -4.66 6.06 -5.20
N LYS A 208 -3.72 5.13 -5.04
CA LYS A 208 -2.28 5.42 -5.12
C LYS A 208 -1.83 5.55 -6.58
N PRO A 209 -0.84 6.42 -6.88
CA PRO A 209 -0.26 6.55 -8.22
C PRO A 209 0.47 5.28 -8.66
N ILE A 210 0.38 4.95 -9.96
CA ILE A 210 1.11 3.83 -10.58
C ILE A 210 2.62 3.99 -10.36
N ALA A 211 3.16 5.18 -10.56
CA ALA A 211 4.59 5.45 -10.43
C ALA A 211 5.14 5.14 -9.03
N LEU A 212 4.38 5.47 -7.97
CA LEU A 212 4.77 5.12 -6.60
C LEU A 212 4.89 3.60 -6.42
N LEU A 213 3.87 2.86 -6.87
CA LEU A 213 3.86 1.39 -6.76
C LEU A 213 4.94 0.76 -7.65
N THR A 214 5.21 1.32 -8.83
CA THR A 214 6.31 0.87 -9.70
C THR A 214 7.65 0.94 -8.99
N ARG A 215 7.99 2.06 -8.36
CA ARG A 215 9.23 2.21 -7.58
C ARG A 215 9.29 1.23 -6.41
N LEU A 216 8.23 1.11 -5.61
CA LEU A 216 8.19 0.20 -4.47
C LEU A 216 8.36 -1.27 -4.88
N ILE A 217 7.65 -1.70 -5.93
CA ILE A 217 7.69 -3.07 -6.46
C ILE A 217 9.04 -3.37 -7.11
N THR A 218 9.60 -2.42 -7.88
CA THR A 218 10.96 -2.54 -8.44
C THR A 218 12.00 -2.72 -7.33
N ALA A 219 11.89 -1.94 -6.26
CA ALA A 219 12.85 -1.96 -5.16
C ALA A 219 12.85 -3.28 -4.40
N ALA A 220 11.68 -3.89 -4.16
CA ALA A 220 11.51 -4.96 -3.17
C ALA A 220 11.06 -6.32 -3.72
N SER A 221 10.98 -6.48 -5.06
CA SER A 221 10.58 -7.75 -5.68
C SER A 221 11.32 -8.03 -6.99
N LYS A 222 11.30 -9.29 -7.41
CA LYS A 222 11.82 -9.78 -8.69
C LYS A 222 10.68 -10.20 -9.60
N GLU A 223 10.95 -10.39 -10.89
CA GLU A 223 10.02 -11.04 -11.81
C GLU A 223 9.65 -12.44 -11.29
N GLY A 224 8.37 -12.79 -11.41
CA GLY A 224 7.80 -14.04 -10.90
C GLY A 224 7.44 -14.04 -9.42
N ASP A 225 7.91 -13.08 -8.62
CA ASP A 225 7.55 -12.97 -7.20
C ASP A 225 6.05 -12.75 -7.00
N LEU A 226 5.49 -13.30 -5.92
CA LEU A 226 4.10 -13.11 -5.54
C LEU A 226 3.93 -11.88 -4.64
N ILE A 227 3.15 -10.94 -5.14
CA ILE A 227 2.78 -9.72 -4.41
C ILE A 227 1.36 -9.85 -3.86
N LEU A 228 1.18 -9.55 -2.59
CA LEU A 228 -0.11 -9.53 -1.91
C LEU A 228 -0.49 -8.10 -1.51
N ASP A 229 -1.73 -7.71 -1.80
CA ASP A 229 -2.35 -6.49 -1.27
C ASP A 229 -3.60 -6.87 -0.46
N PRO A 230 -3.54 -6.83 0.89
CA PRO A 230 -4.68 -7.18 1.73
C PRO A 230 -5.77 -6.11 1.76
N PHE A 231 -5.55 -4.94 1.14
CA PHE A 231 -6.49 -3.82 1.05
C PHE A 231 -6.52 -3.28 -0.38
N ASN A 232 -6.86 -4.15 -1.33
CA ASN A 232 -6.72 -3.95 -2.78
C ASN A 232 -7.30 -2.63 -3.32
N GLY A 233 -8.43 -2.16 -2.80
CA GLY A 233 -9.10 -0.96 -3.27
C GLY A 233 -9.27 -0.94 -4.80
N SER A 234 -8.70 0.06 -5.46
CA SER A 234 -8.75 0.21 -6.93
C SER A 234 -7.83 -0.72 -7.71
N GLY A 235 -7.00 -1.55 -7.04
CA GLY A 235 -6.12 -2.54 -7.68
C GLY A 235 -4.86 -1.97 -8.33
N THR A 236 -4.40 -0.79 -7.95
CA THR A 236 -3.17 -0.21 -8.54
C THR A 236 -1.96 -1.09 -8.34
N THR A 237 -1.80 -1.69 -7.15
CA THR A 237 -0.72 -2.64 -6.84
C THR A 237 -0.70 -3.80 -7.83
N GLY A 238 -1.88 -4.36 -8.12
CA GLY A 238 -2.01 -5.51 -9.01
C GLY A 238 -1.72 -5.19 -10.47
N ILE A 239 -2.14 -4.01 -10.95
CA ILE A 239 -1.84 -3.56 -12.32
C ILE A 239 -0.33 -3.40 -12.49
N VAL A 240 0.33 -2.77 -11.52
CA VAL A 240 1.79 -2.61 -11.57
C VAL A 240 2.50 -3.96 -11.49
N ALA A 241 2.08 -4.85 -10.59
CA ALA A 241 2.63 -6.19 -10.47
C ALA A 241 2.54 -6.95 -11.80
N HIS A 242 1.37 -6.95 -12.45
CA HIS A 242 1.15 -7.56 -13.77
C HIS A 242 2.06 -6.97 -14.84
N ASN A 243 2.09 -5.64 -14.98
CA ASN A 243 2.92 -4.96 -15.99
C ASN A 243 4.42 -5.22 -15.82
N MET A 244 4.83 -5.63 -14.63
CA MET A 244 6.21 -5.94 -14.29
C MET A 244 6.49 -7.45 -14.20
N ASN A 245 5.62 -8.32 -14.70
CA ASN A 245 5.74 -9.79 -14.67
C ASN A 245 5.81 -10.37 -13.24
N ARG A 246 5.06 -9.81 -12.30
CA ARG A 246 4.87 -10.38 -10.95
C ARG A 246 3.50 -11.04 -10.85
N GLN A 247 3.39 -12.06 -10.00
CA GLN A 247 2.11 -12.62 -9.62
C GLN A 247 1.43 -11.73 -8.58
N TYR A 248 0.10 -11.70 -8.60
CA TYR A 248 -0.66 -10.83 -7.72
C TYR A 248 -1.86 -11.50 -7.08
N ILE A 249 -2.04 -11.22 -5.79
CA ILE A 249 -3.27 -11.51 -5.04
C ILE A 249 -3.74 -10.21 -4.37
N GLY A 250 -4.95 -9.75 -4.72
CA GLY A 250 -5.63 -8.64 -4.05
C GLY A 250 -6.82 -9.12 -3.25
N ILE A 251 -6.97 -8.63 -2.01
CA ILE A 251 -8.13 -8.90 -1.16
C ILE A 251 -8.95 -7.63 -1.01
N GLU A 252 -10.27 -7.72 -1.27
CA GLU A 252 -11.17 -6.59 -1.15
C GLU A 252 -12.54 -7.05 -0.64
N LEU A 253 -13.09 -6.27 0.27
CA LEU A 253 -14.41 -6.52 0.84
C LEU A 253 -15.52 -5.99 -0.08
N ASP A 254 -15.31 -4.80 -0.63
CA ASP A 254 -16.30 -4.10 -1.45
C ASP A 254 -16.32 -4.63 -2.88
N LYS A 255 -17.52 -5.05 -3.32
CA LYS A 255 -17.73 -5.59 -4.67
C LYS A 255 -17.50 -4.52 -5.76
N GLU A 256 -17.83 -3.25 -5.49
CA GLU A 256 -17.64 -2.17 -6.47
C GLU A 256 -16.16 -1.94 -6.74
N TYR A 257 -15.32 -1.98 -5.70
CA TYR A 257 -13.87 -1.86 -5.86
C TYR A 257 -13.25 -3.10 -6.51
N LEU A 258 -13.78 -4.29 -6.28
CA LEU A 258 -13.36 -5.49 -7.02
C LEU A 258 -13.68 -5.37 -8.52
N GLU A 259 -14.87 -4.89 -8.89
CA GLU A 259 -15.24 -4.65 -10.29
C GLU A 259 -14.37 -3.55 -10.92
N LEU A 260 -14.10 -2.48 -10.18
CA LEU A 260 -13.17 -1.42 -10.61
C LEU A 260 -11.76 -1.98 -10.88
N SER A 261 -11.22 -2.74 -9.93
CA SER A 261 -9.91 -3.37 -10.05
C SER A 261 -9.83 -4.30 -11.26
N LYS A 262 -10.83 -5.15 -11.45
CA LYS A 262 -10.96 -6.03 -12.64
C LYS A 262 -11.01 -5.24 -13.94
N LYS A 263 -11.82 -4.19 -14.02
CA LYS A 263 -11.92 -3.34 -15.23
C LYS A 263 -10.57 -2.67 -15.56
N ARG A 264 -9.86 -2.18 -14.55
CA ARG A 264 -8.55 -1.56 -14.73
C ARG A 264 -7.52 -2.57 -15.23
N TYR A 265 -7.49 -3.78 -14.65
CA TYR A 265 -6.61 -4.86 -15.09
C TYR A 265 -6.87 -5.25 -16.55
N LEU A 266 -8.14 -5.51 -16.93
CA LEU A 266 -8.50 -5.84 -18.30
C LEU A 266 -8.18 -4.70 -19.28
N GLY A 267 -8.30 -3.45 -18.85
CA GLY A 267 -7.89 -2.29 -19.63
C GLY A 267 -6.39 -2.25 -19.85
N ALA A 268 -5.59 -2.50 -18.83
CA ALA A 268 -4.13 -2.54 -18.94
C ALA A 268 -3.64 -3.61 -19.94
N ILE A 269 -4.28 -4.79 -19.96
CA ILE A 269 -3.99 -5.84 -20.96
C ILE A 269 -4.31 -5.38 -22.40
N ASN A 270 -5.39 -4.63 -22.59
CA ASN A 270 -5.81 -4.18 -23.92
C ASN A 270 -4.97 -2.99 -24.43
N ASP A 271 -4.56 -2.09 -23.52
CA ASP A 271 -3.71 -0.94 -23.85
C ASP A 271 -2.25 -1.36 -24.14
N GLY A 272 -1.82 -2.55 -23.70
CA GLY A 272 -0.48 -3.13 -23.91
C GLY A 272 -0.35 -4.01 -25.15
N LYS A 273 -1.45 -4.17 -25.90
CA LYS A 273 -1.48 -4.83 -27.23
C LYS A 273 -1.45 -3.80 -28.33
#